data_2ba9047fc8f91f8625b3e70bf9e9358a
#
_entry.id   2ba9047fc8f91f8625b3e70bf9e9358a
#
_cell.length_a   1.000
_cell.length_b   1.000
_cell.length_c   1.000
_cell.angle_alpha   90.00
_cell.angle_beta   90.00
_cell.angle_gamma   90.00
#
_symmetry.space_group_name_H-M   'P 1'
#
loop_
_entity.id
_entity.type
_entity.pdbx_description
1 polymer ?
#
loop_
_entity_poly.entity_id
_entity_poly.type
_entity_poly.pdbx_seq_one_letter_code
_entity_poly.pdbx_strand_id
1 'polypeptide(L)'
;MSLDVTSVLQALADPVRLDLVRQLSESDAAIACGRFETSVAKSTLSHHFKILREAGIIATHRDGGQSLNVLCTAELEASFPGLLRAIFPQVRS
;
A
#
# COMPACT_ATOMS: atom_id res chain seq x y z
N MET A 1 -9.31 -3.88 -14.68
CA MET A 1 -8.15 -4.78 -14.59
C MET A 1 -8.22 -5.58 -13.32
N SER A 2 -8.19 -6.89 -13.41
CA SER A 2 -8.28 -7.74 -12.22
C SER A 2 -6.91 -7.86 -11.55
N LEU A 3 -6.92 -7.88 -10.22
CA LEU A 3 -5.70 -8.04 -9.46
C LEU A 3 -5.31 -9.52 -9.42
N ASP A 4 -4.00 -9.77 -9.50
CA ASP A 4 -3.47 -11.13 -9.42
C ASP A 4 -3.20 -11.48 -7.96
N VAL A 5 -3.83 -12.55 -7.45
CA VAL A 5 -3.72 -12.92 -6.04
C VAL A 5 -2.29 -13.23 -5.63
N THR A 6 -1.52 -13.90 -6.49
CA THR A 6 -0.13 -14.24 -6.17
C THR A 6 0.71 -12.98 -6.02
N SER A 7 0.56 -12.03 -6.94
CA SER A 7 1.29 -10.76 -6.86
C SER A 7 0.93 -9.97 -5.61
N VAL A 8 -0.36 -9.94 -5.27
CA VAL A 8 -0.82 -9.24 -4.07
C VAL A 8 -0.23 -9.89 -2.82
N LEU A 9 -0.31 -11.21 -2.72
CA LEU A 9 0.22 -11.91 -1.55
C LEU A 9 1.73 -11.77 -1.44
N GLN A 10 2.46 -11.84 -2.56
CA GLN A 10 3.91 -11.66 -2.55
C GLN A 10 4.29 -10.24 -2.12
N ALA A 11 3.57 -9.25 -2.60
CA ALA A 11 3.83 -7.86 -2.22
C ALA A 11 3.60 -7.64 -0.73
N LEU A 12 2.62 -8.31 -0.15
CA LEU A 12 2.31 -8.20 1.28
C LEU A 12 3.19 -9.11 2.15
N ALA A 13 3.92 -10.05 1.56
CA ALA A 13 4.73 -11.02 2.30
C ALA A 13 6.13 -10.46 2.64
N ASP A 14 6.17 -9.22 3.07
CA ASP A 14 7.40 -8.54 3.48
C ASP A 14 7.05 -7.59 4.63
N PRO A 15 7.77 -7.64 5.76
CA PRO A 15 7.39 -6.83 6.93
C PRO A 15 7.36 -5.33 6.65
N VAL A 16 8.29 -4.83 5.83
CA VAL A 16 8.32 -3.41 5.51
C VAL A 16 7.10 -3.02 4.67
N ARG A 17 6.84 -3.79 3.61
CA ARG A 17 5.70 -3.50 2.75
C ARG A 17 4.38 -3.64 3.50
N LEU A 18 4.28 -4.65 4.34
CA LEU A 18 3.08 -4.84 5.16
C LEU A 18 2.85 -3.63 6.06
N ASP A 19 3.92 -3.09 6.66
CA ASP A 19 3.81 -1.93 7.52
C ASP A 19 3.42 -0.67 6.75
N LEU A 20 3.95 -0.48 5.54
CA LEU A 20 3.57 0.66 4.69
C LEU A 20 2.07 0.61 4.36
N VAL A 21 1.58 -0.56 4.03
CA VAL A 21 0.14 -0.74 3.72
C VAL A 21 -0.70 -0.50 4.98
N ARG A 22 -0.23 -0.97 6.14
CA ARG A 22 -0.90 -0.71 7.41
C ARG A 22 -1.04 0.80 7.65
N GLN A 23 0.03 1.57 7.45
CA GLN A 23 -0.02 3.01 7.64
C GLN A 23 -1.05 3.66 6.72
N LEU A 24 -1.11 3.22 5.47
CA LEU A 24 -2.12 3.71 4.53
C LEU A 24 -3.53 3.32 4.95
N SER A 25 -3.70 2.10 5.46
CA SER A 25 -5.02 1.63 5.89
C SER A 25 -5.56 2.40 7.10
N GLU A 26 -4.67 2.96 7.91
CA GLU A 26 -5.04 3.74 9.07
C GLU A 26 -5.17 5.23 8.79
N SER A 27 -4.83 5.65 7.58
CA SER A 27 -4.84 7.07 7.20
C SER A 27 -6.11 7.40 6.42
N ASP A 28 -6.68 8.56 6.72
CA ASP A 28 -7.84 9.08 5.97
C ASP A 28 -7.41 9.83 4.71
N ALA A 29 -6.12 10.02 4.51
CA ALA A 29 -5.59 10.81 3.40
C ALA A 29 -4.41 10.11 2.77
N ALA A 30 -4.05 10.53 1.55
CA ALA A 30 -2.85 10.07 0.88
C ALA A 30 -1.61 10.41 1.71
N ILE A 31 -0.59 9.56 1.65
CA ILE A 31 0.66 9.77 2.39
C ILE A 31 1.79 10.00 1.39
N ALA A 32 2.50 11.10 1.53
CA ALA A 32 3.67 11.39 0.71
C ALA A 32 4.78 10.39 1.03
N CYS A 33 5.60 10.05 0.03
CA CYS A 33 6.67 9.05 0.19
C CYS A 33 7.60 9.36 1.36
N GLY A 34 7.87 10.63 1.62
CA GLY A 34 8.76 11.04 2.72
C GLY A 34 8.10 11.14 4.08
N ARG A 35 6.80 10.83 4.17
CA ARG A 35 6.03 10.99 5.40
C ARG A 35 5.68 9.67 6.09
N PHE A 36 6.08 8.55 5.51
CA PHE A 36 5.89 7.26 6.17
C PHE A 36 6.86 7.12 7.34
N GLU A 37 6.38 6.51 8.42
CA GLU A 37 7.22 6.21 9.56
C GLU A 37 7.98 4.92 9.30
N THR A 38 9.27 5.04 9.02
CA THR A 38 10.10 3.89 8.70
C THR A 38 11.57 4.24 8.90
N SER A 39 12.36 3.23 9.28
CA SER A 39 13.81 3.34 9.38
C SER A 39 14.50 2.92 8.08
N VAL A 40 13.72 2.50 7.08
CA VAL A 40 14.25 2.01 5.81
C VAL A 40 14.77 3.18 4.97
N ALA A 41 15.94 3.01 4.35
CA ALA A 41 16.54 4.02 3.49
C ALA A 41 15.65 4.30 2.28
N LYS A 42 15.70 5.55 1.78
CA LYS A 42 14.87 5.98 0.67
C LYS A 42 15.00 5.11 -0.58
N SER A 43 16.23 4.69 -0.91
CA SER A 43 16.48 3.87 -2.09
C SER A 43 15.77 2.52 -1.98
N THR A 44 15.86 1.88 -0.81
CA THR A 44 15.20 0.62 -0.55
C THR A 44 13.68 0.81 -0.51
N LEU A 45 13.25 1.90 0.09
CA LEU A 45 11.82 2.23 0.19
C LEU A 45 11.19 2.40 -1.19
N SER A 46 11.90 3.05 -2.13
CA SER A 46 11.42 3.20 -3.50
C SER A 46 11.15 1.85 -4.17
N HIS A 47 12.00 0.86 -3.89
CA HIS A 47 11.81 -0.49 -4.40
C HIS A 47 10.52 -1.12 -3.83
N HIS A 48 10.27 -0.94 -2.54
CA HIS A 48 9.05 -1.45 -1.93
C HIS A 48 7.79 -0.80 -2.49
N PHE A 49 7.83 0.51 -2.71
CA PHE A 49 6.69 1.21 -3.33
C PHE A 49 6.43 0.71 -4.74
N LYS A 50 7.50 0.45 -5.50
CA LYS A 50 7.35 -0.07 -6.86
C LYS A 50 6.64 -1.42 -6.86
N ILE A 51 7.05 -2.33 -5.99
CA ILE A 51 6.42 -3.65 -5.87
C ILE A 51 4.93 -3.51 -5.52
N LEU A 52 4.62 -2.64 -4.57
CA LEU A 52 3.23 -2.42 -4.16
C LEU A 52 2.38 -1.84 -5.31
N ARG A 53 2.95 -0.89 -6.09
CA ARG A 53 2.24 -0.33 -7.24
C ARG A 53 1.99 -1.37 -8.33
N GLU A 54 3.01 -2.16 -8.63
CA GLU A 54 2.91 -3.18 -9.68
C GLU A 54 1.90 -4.27 -9.32
N ALA A 55 1.73 -4.55 -8.04
CA ALA A 55 0.73 -5.49 -7.58
C ALA A 55 -0.68 -4.90 -7.55
N GLY A 56 -0.81 -3.59 -7.75
CA GLY A 56 -2.11 -2.92 -7.71
C GLY A 56 -2.63 -2.62 -6.32
N ILE A 57 -1.77 -2.72 -5.31
CA ILE A 57 -2.17 -2.47 -3.91
C ILE A 57 -2.24 -0.98 -3.62
N ILE A 58 -1.31 -0.21 -4.17
CA ILE A 58 -1.30 1.25 -4.01
C ILE A 58 -1.27 1.92 -5.37
N ALA A 59 -1.70 3.17 -5.39
CA ALA A 59 -1.55 4.08 -6.52
C ALA A 59 -0.75 5.28 -6.05
N THR A 60 0.11 5.80 -6.93
CA THR A 60 0.93 6.96 -6.62
C THR A 60 0.66 8.05 -7.65
N HIS A 61 0.50 9.28 -7.19
CA HIS A 61 0.34 10.41 -8.10
C HIS A 61 1.16 11.59 -7.59
N ARG A 62 1.50 12.50 -8.50
CA ARG A 62 2.28 13.68 -8.18
C ARG A 62 1.36 14.83 -7.82
N ASP A 63 1.73 15.57 -6.79
CA ASP A 63 1.01 16.77 -6.39
C ASP A 63 2.02 17.77 -5.83
N GLY A 64 2.21 18.87 -6.56
CA GLY A 64 3.11 19.94 -6.11
C GLY A 64 4.54 19.50 -5.84
N GLY A 65 5.06 18.56 -6.62
CA GLY A 65 6.42 18.06 -6.44
C GLY A 65 6.54 16.90 -5.46
N GLN A 66 5.44 16.50 -4.83
CA GLN A 66 5.42 15.34 -3.95
C GLN A 66 4.81 14.14 -4.65
N SER A 67 5.28 12.94 -4.28
CA SER A 67 4.64 11.68 -4.69
C SER A 67 3.71 11.25 -3.56
N LEU A 68 2.41 11.21 -3.83
CA LEU A 68 1.38 10.85 -2.86
C LEU A 68 0.90 9.44 -3.13
N ASN A 69 0.78 8.65 -2.08
CA ASN A 69 0.37 7.25 -2.17
C ASN A 69 -0.98 7.04 -1.52
N VAL A 70 -1.84 6.28 -2.20
CA VAL A 70 -3.15 5.90 -1.67
C VAL A 70 -3.28 4.38 -1.77
N LEU A 71 -4.01 3.81 -0.82
CA LEU A 71 -4.35 2.40 -0.84
C LEU A 71 -5.52 2.19 -1.79
N CYS A 72 -5.39 1.21 -2.69
CA CYS A 72 -6.46 0.88 -3.65
C CYS A 72 -7.52 0.02 -2.96
N THR A 73 -8.16 0.58 -1.95
CA THR A 73 -9.09 -0.13 -1.06
C THR A 73 -10.26 -0.71 -1.83
N ALA A 74 -10.87 0.08 -2.72
CA ALA A 74 -12.05 -0.37 -3.46
C ALA A 74 -11.73 -1.57 -4.37
N GLU A 75 -10.61 -1.50 -5.08
CA GLU A 75 -10.19 -2.56 -5.99
C GLU A 75 -9.83 -3.83 -5.23
N LEU A 76 -9.12 -3.68 -4.11
CA LEU A 76 -8.73 -4.81 -3.27
C LEU A 76 -9.97 -5.46 -2.66
N GLU A 77 -10.92 -4.66 -2.17
CA GLU A 77 -12.14 -5.19 -1.58
C GLU A 77 -13.02 -5.89 -2.63
N ALA A 78 -13.06 -5.35 -3.84
CA ALA A 78 -13.83 -5.96 -4.93
C ALA A 78 -13.24 -7.31 -5.35
N SER A 79 -11.91 -7.41 -5.41
CA SER A 79 -11.24 -8.66 -5.83
C SER A 79 -11.08 -9.66 -4.70
N PHE A 80 -10.82 -9.19 -3.48
CA PHE A 80 -10.54 -10.04 -2.32
C PHE A 80 -11.32 -9.51 -1.11
N PRO A 81 -12.64 -9.72 -1.08
CA PRO A 81 -13.47 -9.20 0.01
C PRO A 81 -12.98 -9.68 1.38
N GLY A 82 -12.76 -8.74 2.29
CA GLY A 82 -12.33 -9.04 3.64
C GLY A 82 -10.84 -9.21 3.84
N LEU A 83 -10.03 -9.17 2.76
CA LEU A 83 -8.60 -9.37 2.87
C LEU A 83 -7.94 -8.32 3.78
N LEU A 84 -8.20 -7.05 3.53
CA LEU A 84 -7.60 -5.98 4.33
C LEU A 84 -8.02 -6.05 5.78
N ARG A 85 -9.29 -6.34 6.02
CA ARG A 85 -9.82 -6.47 7.38
C ARG A 85 -9.20 -7.66 8.12
N ALA A 86 -8.95 -8.76 7.40
CA ALA A 86 -8.32 -9.94 7.98
C ALA A 86 -6.87 -9.67 8.39
N ILE A 87 -6.14 -8.89 7.56
CA ILE A 87 -4.73 -8.58 7.81
C ILE A 87 -4.59 -7.43 8.80
N PHE A 88 -5.45 -6.41 8.67
CA PHE A 88 -5.41 -5.21 9.50
C PHE A 88 -6.73 -5.07 10.24
N PRO A 89 -6.89 -5.74 11.42
CA PRO A 89 -8.18 -5.74 12.13
C PRO A 89 -8.68 -4.36 12.54
N GLN A 90 -7.81 -3.36 12.54
CA GLN A 90 -8.15 -2.00 12.92
C GLN A 90 -8.53 -1.12 11.74
N VAL A 91 -8.54 -1.69 10.53
CA VAL A 91 -8.94 -0.95 9.34
C VAL A 91 -10.38 -0.49 9.48
N ARG A 92 -10.61 0.78 9.20
CA ARG A 92 -11.96 1.33 9.18
C ARG A 92 -12.63 0.93 7.86
N SER A 93 -13.77 0.36 7.97
CA SER A 93 -14.56 0.02 6.80
C SER A 93 -15.26 1.23 6.20
#